data_fe315aa3059dcb62d432d75dcf2e7a4e
#
_entry.id   fe315aa3059dcb62d432d75dcf2e7a4e
#
_cell.length_a   1.000
_cell.length_b   1.000
_cell.length_c   1.000
_cell.angle_alpha   90.00
_cell.angle_beta   90.00
_cell.angle_gamma   90.00
#
_symmetry.space_group_name_H-M   'P 1'
#
loop_
_entity.id
_entity.type
_entity.pdbx_description
1 polymer ?
#
loop_
_entity_poly.entity_id
_entity_poly.type
_entity_poly.pdbx_seq_one_letter_code
_entity_poly.pdbx_strand_id
1 'polypeptide(L)'
;SAGPSRCRWICGISSGPRLAACALGDPTARRQHRLSLNPLHHIDWLGLLSMLLCGFGWAKPVPVDMRYFKRPKTGMALTALAGPVSNFLLALLAMFAASRIAAWAAPGAFALWLFYFLLDIAVLSIGLGLFNLIPIPPLDGSKVVFSLLPEKWYYTLMRYERYGMLVLLLLMWLDVGDSFLTRAIQGVYLAMAGLFF
;
A
#
# COMPACT_ATOMS: atom_id res chain seq x y z
N SER A 1 28.13 -13.03 -8.99
CA SER A 1 27.59 -11.69 -9.23
C SER A 1 26.41 -11.80 -10.21
N ALA A 2 25.20 -11.96 -9.69
CA ALA A 2 24.00 -11.97 -10.50
C ALA A 2 23.51 -10.53 -10.61
N GLY A 3 23.68 -9.91 -11.78
CA GLY A 3 23.35 -8.53 -12.05
C GLY A 3 21.86 -8.17 -11.88
N PRO A 4 21.52 -6.89 -11.83
CA PRO A 4 20.17 -6.36 -11.56
C PRO A 4 19.09 -6.77 -12.56
N SER A 5 19.45 -7.41 -13.67
CA SER A 5 18.52 -7.77 -14.75
C SER A 5 17.57 -8.95 -14.43
N ARG A 6 17.86 -9.78 -13.43
CA ARG A 6 17.00 -10.93 -13.07
C ARG A 6 15.88 -10.62 -12.10
N CYS A 7 15.90 -9.47 -11.43
CA CYS A 7 14.79 -9.04 -10.56
C CYS A 7 13.55 -8.62 -11.36
N ARG A 8 13.71 -8.28 -12.64
CA ARG A 8 12.66 -7.65 -13.47
C ARG A 8 11.52 -8.58 -13.91
N TRP A 9 11.74 -9.90 -13.96
CA TRP A 9 10.77 -10.83 -14.56
C TRP A 9 9.93 -11.64 -13.58
N ILE A 10 10.31 -11.74 -12.30
CA ILE A 10 9.62 -12.59 -11.32
C ILE A 10 8.69 -11.77 -10.40
N CYS A 11 8.75 -10.46 -10.48
CA CYS A 11 8.03 -9.52 -9.61
C CYS A 11 6.66 -9.05 -10.14
N GLY A 12 6.10 -9.70 -11.12
CA GLY A 12 4.76 -9.36 -11.60
C GLY A 12 3.72 -9.64 -10.50
N ILE A 13 3.04 -8.60 -10.04
CA ILE A 13 1.76 -8.59 -9.31
C ILE A 13 1.82 -8.43 -7.77
N SER A 14 2.94 -8.60 -7.07
CA SER A 14 2.88 -8.48 -5.61
C SER A 14 3.60 -7.26 -5.06
N SER A 15 2.80 -6.27 -4.73
CA SER A 15 3.05 -5.05 -3.95
C SER A 15 4.20 -4.12 -4.39
N GLY A 16 3.82 -2.90 -4.81
CA GLY A 16 4.69 -1.82 -5.25
C GLY A 16 5.96 -1.58 -4.40
N PRO A 17 5.90 -1.60 -3.06
CA PRO A 17 7.07 -1.39 -2.20
C PRO A 17 8.18 -2.43 -2.39
N ARG A 18 7.83 -3.71 -2.62
CA ARG A 18 8.82 -4.78 -2.83
C ARG A 18 9.52 -4.66 -4.16
N LEU A 19 8.79 -4.26 -5.20
CA LEU A 19 9.34 -3.97 -6.52
C LEU A 19 10.29 -2.80 -6.47
N ALA A 20 9.89 -1.72 -5.78
CA ALA A 20 10.72 -0.53 -5.61
C ALA A 20 11.99 -0.84 -4.83
N ALA A 21 11.92 -1.57 -3.70
CA ALA A 21 13.08 -1.97 -2.92
C ALA A 21 14.05 -2.83 -3.74
N CYS A 22 13.53 -3.82 -4.49
CA CYS A 22 14.34 -4.67 -5.35
C CYS A 22 14.99 -3.88 -6.50
N ALA A 23 14.28 -2.94 -7.11
CA ALA A 23 14.81 -2.07 -8.16
C ALA A 23 15.89 -1.10 -7.64
N LEU A 24 15.80 -0.70 -6.37
CA LEU A 24 16.78 0.14 -5.68
C LEU A 24 17.99 -0.64 -5.15
N GLY A 25 18.00 -1.98 -5.31
CA GLY A 25 19.14 -2.84 -4.99
C GLY A 25 19.04 -3.62 -3.69
N ASP A 26 17.90 -3.61 -2.99
CA ASP A 26 17.69 -4.39 -1.77
C ASP A 26 17.25 -5.84 -2.10
N PRO A 27 18.08 -6.87 -1.84
CA PRO A 27 17.73 -8.27 -2.08
C PRO A 27 16.98 -8.91 -0.91
N THR A 28 16.66 -8.19 0.17
CA THR A 28 16.16 -8.75 1.43
C THR A 28 14.82 -9.46 1.26
N ALA A 29 13.88 -8.84 0.53
CA ALA A 29 12.59 -9.44 0.22
C ALA A 29 12.72 -10.75 -0.58
N ARG A 30 13.73 -10.86 -1.44
CA ARG A 30 14.04 -12.06 -2.22
C ARG A 30 14.64 -13.17 -1.34
N ARG A 31 15.60 -12.83 -0.48
CA ARG A 31 16.27 -13.79 0.43
C ARG A 31 15.31 -14.43 1.42
N GLN A 32 14.28 -13.71 1.82
CA GLN A 32 13.26 -14.20 2.75
C GLN A 32 12.07 -14.90 2.06
N HIS A 33 12.20 -15.26 0.77
CA HIS A 33 11.13 -15.92 -0.01
C HIS A 33 9.79 -15.15 0.00
N ARG A 34 9.81 -13.85 0.26
CA ARG A 34 8.63 -12.99 0.35
C ARG A 34 8.09 -12.52 -1.01
N LEU A 35 8.75 -12.91 -2.09
CA LEU A 35 8.28 -12.76 -3.48
C LEU A 35 7.41 -13.95 -3.92
N SER A 36 7.08 -14.86 -3.00
CA SER A 36 6.19 -16.00 -3.26
C SER A 36 4.75 -15.51 -3.48
N LEU A 37 4.06 -16.10 -4.45
CA LEU A 37 2.62 -15.91 -4.67
C LEU A 37 1.75 -16.64 -3.62
N ASN A 38 2.37 -17.41 -2.72
CA ASN A 38 1.65 -18.11 -1.68
C ASN A 38 1.15 -17.13 -0.60
N PRO A 39 -0.16 -16.92 -0.45
CA PRO A 39 -0.72 -15.95 0.49
C PRO A 39 -0.39 -16.30 1.96
N LEU A 40 -0.21 -17.57 2.30
CA LEU A 40 0.08 -18.02 3.68
C LEU A 40 1.40 -17.47 4.23
N HIS A 41 2.38 -17.18 3.38
CA HIS A 41 3.63 -16.57 3.80
C HIS A 41 3.51 -15.09 4.21
N HIS A 42 2.37 -14.46 3.91
CA HIS A 42 2.11 -13.04 4.14
C HIS A 42 1.20 -12.80 5.35
N ILE A 43 0.53 -13.86 5.83
CA ILE A 43 -0.39 -13.77 6.96
C ILE A 43 0.41 -13.65 8.26
N ASP A 44 0.05 -12.65 9.06
CA ASP A 44 0.39 -12.56 10.47
C ASP A 44 -0.81 -13.09 11.27
N TRP A 45 -0.61 -14.16 12.04
CA TRP A 45 -1.68 -14.80 12.80
C TRP A 45 -2.28 -13.88 13.86
N LEU A 46 -1.46 -13.02 14.49
CA LEU A 46 -1.93 -12.00 15.42
C LEU A 46 -2.73 -10.92 14.70
N GLY A 47 -2.26 -10.46 13.54
CA GLY A 47 -2.99 -9.52 12.71
C GLY A 47 -4.32 -10.07 12.20
N LEU A 48 -4.37 -11.36 11.85
CA LEU A 48 -5.61 -12.04 11.45
C LEU A 48 -6.58 -12.17 12.63
N LEU A 49 -6.09 -12.55 13.81
CA LEU A 49 -6.91 -12.65 15.01
C LEU A 49 -7.47 -11.29 15.41
N SER A 50 -6.66 -10.24 15.36
CA SER A 50 -7.09 -8.86 15.61
C SER A 50 -8.16 -8.41 14.62
N MET A 51 -8.04 -8.79 13.34
CA MET A 51 -9.04 -8.52 12.32
C MET A 51 -10.40 -9.17 12.65
N LEU A 52 -10.38 -10.40 13.19
CA LEU A 52 -11.60 -11.13 13.57
C LEU A 52 -12.26 -10.54 14.83
N LEU A 53 -11.45 -10.05 15.79
CA LEU A 53 -11.96 -9.56 17.08
C LEU A 53 -12.32 -8.07 17.07
N CYS A 54 -11.51 -7.25 16.40
CA CYS A 54 -11.58 -5.80 16.45
C CYS A 54 -11.91 -5.16 15.08
N GLY A 55 -12.08 -5.97 14.02
CA GLY A 55 -12.31 -5.46 12.67
C GLY A 55 -11.07 -4.84 12.00
N PHE A 56 -9.95 -4.78 12.71
CA PHE A 56 -8.68 -4.24 12.23
C PHE A 56 -7.58 -5.30 12.32
N GLY A 57 -6.84 -5.50 11.23
CA GLY A 57 -5.73 -6.44 11.17
C GLY A 57 -4.57 -5.90 10.36
N TRP A 58 -3.41 -6.52 10.53
CA TRP A 58 -2.20 -6.19 9.76
C TRP A 58 -1.59 -7.44 9.15
N ALA A 59 -0.92 -7.25 8.04
CA ALA A 59 -0.10 -8.29 7.43
C ALA A 59 1.33 -8.21 7.98
N LYS A 60 2.05 -9.31 7.86
CA LYS A 60 3.45 -9.37 8.27
C LYS A 60 4.28 -8.33 7.49
N PRO A 61 4.99 -7.40 8.18
CA PRO A 61 5.70 -6.32 7.51
C PRO A 61 6.78 -6.85 6.57
N VAL A 62 6.99 -6.12 5.46
CA VAL A 62 8.08 -6.42 4.52
C VAL A 62 9.37 -5.86 5.10
N PRO A 63 10.37 -6.69 5.42
CA PRO A 63 11.65 -6.18 5.86
C PRO A 63 12.36 -5.51 4.68
N VAL A 64 12.71 -4.25 4.87
CA VAL A 64 13.53 -3.47 3.94
C VAL A 64 14.80 -3.10 4.69
N ASP A 65 15.94 -3.50 4.17
CA ASP A 65 17.23 -3.17 4.79
C ASP A 65 17.84 -1.94 4.12
N MET A 66 17.87 -0.84 4.86
CA MET A 66 18.39 0.44 4.40
C MET A 66 19.88 0.40 4.00
N ARG A 67 20.65 -0.60 4.46
CA ARG A 67 22.09 -0.73 4.17
C ARG A 67 22.36 -1.01 2.69
N TYR A 68 21.38 -1.55 1.96
CA TYR A 68 21.52 -1.81 0.53
C TYR A 68 21.27 -0.60 -0.35
N PHE A 69 20.73 0.48 0.21
CA PHE A 69 20.44 1.68 -0.56
C PHE A 69 21.66 2.62 -0.61
N LYS A 70 22.00 3.12 -1.78
CA LYS A 70 23.04 4.15 -1.95
C LYS A 70 22.74 5.41 -1.12
N ARG A 71 21.46 5.76 -0.96
CA ARG A 71 20.95 6.84 -0.10
C ARG A 71 19.81 6.29 0.76
N PRO A 72 20.08 5.89 2.01
CA PRO A 72 19.13 5.14 2.84
C PRO A 72 17.78 5.84 3.00
N LYS A 73 17.76 7.14 3.30
CA LYS A 73 16.52 7.91 3.48
C LYS A 73 15.68 7.97 2.21
N THR A 74 16.31 8.35 1.09
CA THR A 74 15.62 8.45 -0.21
C THR A 74 15.12 7.10 -0.69
N GLY A 75 15.94 6.04 -0.51
CA GLY A 75 15.55 4.68 -0.87
C GLY A 75 14.33 4.21 -0.07
N MET A 76 14.32 4.45 1.24
CA MET A 76 13.18 4.12 2.10
C MET A 76 11.93 4.91 1.72
N ALA A 77 12.05 6.22 1.47
CA ALA A 77 10.92 7.06 1.06
C ALA A 77 10.32 6.62 -0.28
N LEU A 78 11.15 6.32 -1.28
CA LEU A 78 10.70 5.82 -2.57
C LEU A 78 10.01 4.45 -2.46
N THR A 79 10.57 3.57 -1.63
CA THR A 79 9.96 2.26 -1.35
C THR A 79 8.59 2.42 -0.68
N ALA A 80 8.49 3.33 0.28
CA ALA A 80 7.24 3.64 0.98
C ALA A 80 6.19 4.25 0.04
N LEU A 81 6.58 5.21 -0.82
CA LEU A 81 5.67 5.83 -1.80
C LEU A 81 5.17 4.84 -2.85
N ALA A 82 5.93 3.82 -3.17
CA ALA A 82 5.54 2.82 -4.17
C ALA A 82 4.25 2.07 -3.79
N GLY A 83 3.95 1.92 -2.48
CA GLY A 83 2.70 1.34 -1.99
C GLY A 83 1.47 2.15 -2.41
N PRO A 84 1.33 3.38 -1.90
CA PRO A 84 0.24 4.28 -2.29
C PRO A 84 0.11 4.47 -3.80
N VAL A 85 1.23 4.68 -4.51
CA VAL A 85 1.23 4.84 -5.98
C VAL A 85 0.67 3.61 -6.67
N SER A 86 1.07 2.40 -6.27
CA SER A 86 0.53 1.16 -6.86
C SER A 86 -0.97 1.00 -6.59
N ASN A 87 -1.45 1.43 -5.43
CA ASN A 87 -2.87 1.40 -5.10
C ASN A 87 -3.67 2.39 -5.96
N PHE A 88 -3.18 3.62 -6.16
CA PHE A 88 -3.85 4.58 -7.06
C PHE A 88 -3.83 4.11 -8.52
N LEU A 89 -2.75 3.49 -8.97
CA LEU A 89 -2.70 2.90 -10.32
C LEU A 89 -3.70 1.75 -10.46
N LEU A 90 -3.82 0.89 -9.44
CA LEU A 90 -4.83 -0.17 -9.44
C LEU A 90 -6.25 0.38 -9.47
N ALA A 91 -6.53 1.45 -8.71
CA ALA A 91 -7.83 2.12 -8.74
C ALA A 91 -8.16 2.68 -10.14
N LEU A 92 -7.20 3.36 -10.78
CA LEU A 92 -7.36 3.86 -12.14
C LEU A 92 -7.63 2.73 -13.15
N LEU A 93 -6.89 1.63 -13.07
CA LEU A 93 -7.09 0.48 -13.93
C LEU A 93 -8.46 -0.18 -13.72
N ALA A 94 -8.89 -0.31 -12.47
CA ALA A 94 -10.19 -0.86 -12.13
C ALA A 94 -11.34 0.03 -12.65
N MET A 95 -11.25 1.36 -12.48
CA MET A 95 -12.21 2.31 -13.03
C MET A 95 -12.25 2.31 -14.55
N PHE A 96 -11.08 2.27 -15.19
CA PHE A 96 -11.01 2.14 -16.64
C PHE A 96 -11.67 0.85 -17.12
N ALA A 97 -11.41 -0.30 -16.50
CA ALA A 97 -12.06 -1.55 -16.84
C ALA A 97 -13.59 -1.49 -16.62
N ALA A 98 -14.03 -0.88 -15.50
CA ALA A 98 -15.47 -0.69 -15.23
C ALA A 98 -16.12 0.17 -16.30
N SER A 99 -15.51 1.28 -16.73
CA SER A 99 -16.02 2.13 -17.79
C SER A 99 -16.15 1.39 -19.14
N ARG A 100 -15.18 0.48 -19.44
CA ARG A 100 -15.26 -0.37 -20.65
C ARG A 100 -16.42 -1.35 -20.57
N ILE A 101 -16.68 -1.95 -19.40
CA ILE A 101 -17.83 -2.83 -19.20
C ILE A 101 -19.13 -2.05 -19.37
N ALA A 102 -19.24 -0.87 -18.77
CA ALA A 102 -20.45 -0.03 -18.90
C ALA A 102 -20.73 0.37 -20.35
N ALA A 103 -19.67 0.62 -21.14
CA ALA A 103 -19.82 1.07 -22.53
C ALA A 103 -20.08 -0.06 -23.54
N TRP A 104 -19.58 -1.29 -23.28
CA TRP A 104 -19.49 -2.32 -24.32
C TRP A 104 -20.11 -3.66 -23.95
N ALA A 105 -20.36 -3.93 -22.66
CA ALA A 105 -20.96 -5.18 -22.25
C ALA A 105 -22.46 -5.20 -22.54
N ALA A 106 -22.94 -6.33 -23.05
CA ALA A 106 -24.38 -6.57 -23.15
C ALA A 106 -24.98 -6.54 -21.73
N PRO A 107 -26.17 -5.95 -21.55
CA PRO A 107 -26.84 -5.89 -20.25
C PRO A 107 -27.12 -7.31 -19.73
N GLY A 108 -26.55 -7.63 -18.56
CA GLY A 108 -26.70 -8.93 -17.91
C GLY A 108 -26.20 -8.89 -16.46
N ALA A 109 -26.69 -9.83 -15.65
CA ALA A 109 -26.38 -9.88 -14.23
C ALA A 109 -24.88 -9.99 -13.95
N PHE A 110 -24.14 -10.75 -14.77
CA PHE A 110 -22.69 -10.92 -14.63
C PHE A 110 -21.93 -9.62 -14.95
N ALA A 111 -22.31 -8.91 -16.02
CA ALA A 111 -21.66 -7.65 -16.38
C ALA A 111 -21.89 -6.59 -15.29
N LEU A 112 -23.10 -6.53 -14.75
CA LEU A 112 -23.43 -5.62 -13.64
C LEU A 112 -22.66 -5.96 -12.37
N TRP A 113 -22.58 -7.24 -12.02
CA TRP A 113 -21.78 -7.71 -10.88
C TRP A 113 -20.31 -7.36 -11.04
N LEU A 114 -19.72 -7.61 -12.22
CA LEU A 114 -18.31 -7.31 -12.50
C LEU A 114 -18.03 -5.80 -12.47
N PHE A 115 -18.98 -4.99 -12.97
CA PHE A 115 -18.89 -3.53 -12.91
C PHE A 115 -18.79 -3.04 -11.46
N TYR A 116 -19.71 -3.44 -10.58
CA TYR A 116 -19.67 -3.03 -9.18
C TYR A 116 -18.46 -3.58 -8.45
N PHE A 117 -18.07 -4.83 -8.70
CA PHE A 117 -16.87 -5.43 -8.14
C PHE A 117 -15.59 -4.62 -8.47
N LEU A 118 -15.48 -4.11 -9.69
CA LEU A 118 -14.33 -3.26 -10.07
C LEU A 118 -14.39 -1.88 -9.40
N LEU A 119 -15.57 -1.32 -9.21
CA LEU A 119 -15.72 -0.07 -8.45
C LEU A 119 -15.36 -0.26 -6.97
N ASP A 120 -15.72 -1.38 -6.35
CA ASP A 120 -15.32 -1.71 -4.99
C ASP A 120 -13.80 -1.86 -4.87
N ILE A 121 -13.15 -2.52 -5.84
CA ILE A 121 -11.68 -2.57 -5.91
C ILE A 121 -11.09 -1.16 -5.99
N ALA A 122 -11.68 -0.27 -6.79
CA ALA A 122 -11.20 1.10 -6.91
C ALA A 122 -11.31 1.86 -5.59
N VAL A 123 -12.47 1.81 -4.92
CA VAL A 123 -12.70 2.48 -3.62
C VAL A 123 -11.74 1.95 -2.55
N LEU A 124 -11.59 0.62 -2.43
CA LEU A 124 -10.68 -0.01 -1.49
C LEU A 124 -9.22 0.39 -1.77
N SER A 125 -8.82 0.41 -3.03
CA SER A 125 -7.47 0.80 -3.43
C SER A 125 -7.18 2.27 -3.14
N ILE A 126 -8.13 3.18 -3.40
CA ILE A 126 -8.00 4.59 -3.03
C ILE A 126 -7.89 4.74 -1.51
N GLY A 127 -8.75 4.04 -0.77
CA GLY A 127 -8.73 4.05 0.70
C GLY A 127 -7.40 3.60 1.27
N LEU A 128 -6.87 2.46 0.79
CA LEU A 128 -5.55 1.95 1.19
C LEU A 128 -4.41 2.90 0.81
N GLY A 129 -4.47 3.51 -0.38
CA GLY A 129 -3.50 4.48 -0.83
C GLY A 129 -3.46 5.71 0.06
N LEU A 130 -4.61 6.32 0.34
CA LEU A 130 -4.74 7.50 1.20
C LEU A 130 -4.38 7.18 2.66
N PHE A 131 -4.85 6.06 3.18
CA PHE A 131 -4.51 5.62 4.53
C PHE A 131 -3.01 5.46 4.72
N ASN A 132 -2.33 4.81 3.76
CA ASN A 132 -0.88 4.65 3.82
C ASN A 132 -0.10 5.96 3.63
N LEU A 133 -0.69 7.03 3.12
CA LEU A 133 -0.07 8.36 3.05
C LEU A 133 -0.15 9.15 4.35
N ILE A 134 -0.94 8.71 5.34
CA ILE A 134 -1.01 9.37 6.65
C ILE A 134 0.38 9.35 7.31
N PRO A 135 0.88 10.49 7.82
CA PRO A 135 2.23 10.60 8.37
C PRO A 135 2.34 10.07 9.82
N ILE A 136 1.66 8.98 10.12
CA ILE A 136 1.67 8.33 11.44
C ILE A 136 2.35 6.97 11.33
N PRO A 137 3.40 6.67 12.12
CA PRO A 137 3.95 5.32 12.16
C PRO A 137 2.89 4.30 12.58
N PRO A 138 2.89 3.09 12.04
CA PRO A 138 3.86 2.46 11.13
C PRO A 138 3.54 2.64 9.63
N LEU A 139 2.70 3.60 9.25
CA LEU A 139 2.26 3.81 7.88
C LEU A 139 3.39 4.35 6.99
N ASP A 140 3.30 4.08 5.69
CA ASP A 140 4.35 4.43 4.73
C ASP A 140 4.55 5.94 4.59
N GLY A 141 3.48 6.74 4.77
CA GLY A 141 3.55 8.21 4.78
C GLY A 141 4.50 8.77 5.83
N SER A 142 4.62 8.12 6.98
CA SER A 142 5.57 8.54 8.02
C SER A 142 7.03 8.46 7.54
N LYS A 143 7.38 7.41 6.80
CA LYS A 143 8.74 7.19 6.25
C LYS A 143 9.09 8.26 5.22
N VAL A 144 8.10 8.69 4.43
CA VAL A 144 8.25 9.78 3.46
C VAL A 144 8.53 11.08 4.18
N VAL A 145 7.66 11.47 5.12
CA VAL A 145 7.82 12.72 5.88
C VAL A 145 9.10 12.72 6.70
N PHE A 146 9.43 11.61 7.37
CA PHE A 146 10.66 11.50 8.17
C PHE A 146 11.91 11.58 7.31
N SER A 147 11.87 11.14 6.06
CA SER A 147 13.03 11.25 5.15
C SER A 147 13.46 12.69 4.88
N LEU A 148 12.54 13.66 5.05
CA LEU A 148 12.81 15.10 4.91
C LEU A 148 13.50 15.69 6.15
N LEU A 149 13.49 14.97 7.29
CA LEU A 149 14.05 15.45 8.55
C LEU A 149 15.58 15.23 8.60
N PRO A 150 16.31 16.00 9.44
CA PRO A 150 17.72 15.75 9.76
C PRO A 150 17.92 14.32 10.28
N GLU A 151 19.14 13.76 10.08
CA GLU A 151 19.43 12.36 10.41
C GLU A 151 19.13 11.97 11.85
N LYS A 152 19.42 12.85 12.81
CA LYS A 152 19.15 12.60 14.23
C LYS A 152 17.66 12.32 14.47
N TRP A 153 16.78 13.15 13.93
CA TRP A 153 15.34 13.02 14.08
C TRP A 153 14.80 11.81 13.33
N TYR A 154 15.29 11.55 12.12
CA TYR A 154 14.93 10.40 11.33
C TYR A 154 15.10 9.08 12.10
N TYR A 155 16.32 8.82 12.59
CA TYR A 155 16.62 7.58 13.32
C TYR A 155 15.91 7.50 14.68
N THR A 156 15.69 8.64 15.33
CA THR A 156 14.93 8.70 16.60
C THR A 156 13.50 8.29 16.37
N LEU A 157 12.81 8.88 15.37
CA LEU A 157 11.42 8.58 15.04
C LEU A 157 11.24 7.13 14.56
N MET A 158 12.17 6.61 13.75
CA MET A 158 12.16 5.21 13.33
C MET A 158 12.29 4.23 14.51
N ARG A 159 13.01 4.60 15.57
CA ARG A 159 13.08 3.79 16.80
C ARG A 159 11.72 3.71 17.52
N TYR A 160 10.94 4.78 17.47
CA TYR A 160 9.62 4.85 18.09
C TYR A 160 8.49 4.30 17.20
N GLU A 161 8.77 3.83 16.00
CA GLU A 161 7.79 3.27 15.05
C GLU A 161 6.91 2.19 15.69
N ARG A 162 7.46 1.34 16.57
CA ARG A 162 6.70 0.30 17.30
C ARG A 162 5.56 0.85 18.17
N TYR A 163 5.70 2.07 18.71
CA TYR A 163 4.67 2.72 19.50
C TYR A 163 3.61 3.39 18.65
N GLY A 164 3.95 3.71 17.40
CA GLY A 164 3.02 4.27 16.42
C GLY A 164 1.83 3.36 16.15
N MET A 165 2.02 2.04 16.23
CA MET A 165 0.92 1.08 16.11
C MET A 165 -0.13 1.26 17.21
N LEU A 166 0.30 1.50 18.46
CA LEU A 166 -0.62 1.75 19.56
C LEU A 166 -1.37 3.08 19.39
N VAL A 167 -0.67 4.11 18.90
CA VAL A 167 -1.28 5.41 18.60
C VAL A 167 -2.31 5.27 17.48
N LEU A 168 -1.98 4.53 16.42
CA LEU A 168 -2.88 4.29 15.31
C LEU A 168 -4.14 3.55 15.75
N LEU A 169 -4.00 2.47 16.54
CA LEU A 169 -5.13 1.73 17.10
C LEU A 169 -6.02 2.60 17.99
N LEU A 170 -5.40 3.46 18.83
CA LEU A 170 -6.15 4.39 19.68
C LEU A 170 -6.93 5.42 18.84
N LEU A 171 -6.31 5.99 17.80
CA LEU A 171 -6.97 6.94 16.91
C LEU A 171 -8.14 6.29 16.15
N MET A 172 -7.98 5.05 15.71
CA MET A 172 -9.05 4.28 15.08
C MET A 172 -10.19 3.99 16.07
N TRP A 173 -9.87 3.62 17.32
CA TRP A 173 -10.87 3.36 18.35
C TRP A 173 -11.67 4.62 18.74
N LEU A 174 -11.05 5.80 18.64
CA LEU A 174 -11.67 7.09 18.89
C LEU A 174 -12.40 7.68 17.68
N ASP A 175 -12.47 6.97 16.55
CA ASP A 175 -13.01 7.42 15.25
C ASP A 175 -12.44 8.78 14.78
N VAL A 176 -11.21 9.09 15.24
CA VAL A 176 -10.54 10.33 14.87
C VAL A 176 -10.11 10.28 13.41
N GLY A 177 -10.67 11.16 12.60
CA GLY A 177 -10.31 11.28 11.18
C GLY A 177 -11.19 10.50 10.22
N ASP A 178 -12.17 9.74 10.69
CA ASP A 178 -13.04 8.93 9.82
C ASP A 178 -13.77 9.79 8.79
N SER A 179 -14.34 10.90 9.21
CA SER A 179 -15.00 11.86 8.32
C SER A 179 -14.04 12.54 7.34
N PHE A 180 -12.79 12.78 7.75
CA PHE A 180 -11.77 13.35 6.87
C PHE A 180 -11.33 12.34 5.82
N LEU A 181 -11.03 11.12 6.23
CA LEU A 181 -10.61 10.04 5.34
C LEU A 181 -11.71 9.72 4.31
N THR A 182 -12.94 9.60 4.76
CA THR A 182 -14.11 9.36 3.90
C THR A 182 -14.26 10.47 2.85
N ARG A 183 -14.18 11.74 3.23
CA ARG A 183 -14.24 12.86 2.29
C ARG A 183 -13.07 12.84 1.30
N ALA A 184 -11.86 12.52 1.77
CA ALA A 184 -10.69 12.40 0.90
C ALA A 184 -10.85 11.27 -0.12
N ILE A 185 -11.35 10.09 0.32
CA ILE A 185 -11.65 8.96 -0.58
C ILE A 185 -12.68 9.38 -1.63
N GLN A 186 -13.78 10.01 -1.21
CA GLN A 186 -14.83 10.48 -2.13
C GLN A 186 -14.29 11.50 -3.13
N GLY A 187 -13.49 12.46 -2.67
CA GLY A 187 -12.89 13.47 -3.54
C GLY A 187 -11.99 12.86 -4.62
N VAL A 188 -11.10 11.95 -4.23
CA VAL A 188 -10.20 11.24 -5.17
C VAL A 188 -11.01 10.33 -6.09
N TYR A 189 -12.01 9.62 -5.56
CA TYR A 189 -12.89 8.77 -6.36
C TYR A 189 -13.61 9.56 -7.44
N LEU A 190 -14.24 10.69 -7.09
CA LEU A 190 -14.96 11.54 -8.06
C LEU A 190 -14.00 12.15 -9.09
N ALA A 191 -12.81 12.59 -8.68
CA ALA A 191 -11.80 13.09 -9.60
C ALA A 191 -11.34 12.04 -10.62
N MET A 192 -11.12 10.78 -10.16
CA MET A 192 -10.77 9.68 -11.03
C MET A 192 -11.96 9.23 -11.91
N ALA A 193 -13.17 9.16 -11.34
CA ALA A 193 -14.36 8.80 -12.09
C ALA A 193 -14.63 9.78 -13.23
N GLY A 194 -14.46 11.07 -13.01
CA GLY A 194 -14.59 12.11 -14.05
C GLY A 194 -13.62 11.99 -15.23
N LEU A 195 -12.60 11.11 -15.15
CA LEU A 195 -11.72 10.80 -16.27
C LEU A 195 -12.31 9.73 -17.21
N PHE A 196 -13.26 8.92 -16.74
CA PHE A 196 -13.72 7.73 -17.43
C PHE A 196 -15.24 7.68 -17.67
N PHE A 197 -16.00 8.41 -16.85
CA PHE A 197 -17.45 8.52 -16.89
C PHE A 197 -17.89 9.97 -17.11
#